data_99528a3eac254468387a71828fb74dd6
#
_entry.id   99528a3eac254468387a71828fb74dd6
#
_cell.length_a   1.000
_cell.length_b   1.000
_cell.length_c   1.000
_cell.angle_alpha   90.00
_cell.angle_beta   90.00
_cell.angle_gamma   90.00
#
_symmetry.space_group_name_H-M   'P 1'
#
loop_
_entity.id
_entity.type
_entity.pdbx_description
1 polymer ?
#
loop_
_entity_poly.entity_id
_entity_poly.type
_entity_poly.pdbx_seq_one_letter_code
_entity_poly.pdbx_strand_id
1 'polypeptide(L)'
;MKISYQWLRQYFKSELSSKEILNSLPLMGFDVEETEILGPPPMEHVVVGEVQDFKSHPNADRLRLCQVRIDNDGTCYSIICGATNFKQGDRV
;
A
#
# COMPACT_ATOMS: atom_id res chain seq x y z
N MET A 1 19.70 -18.55 -7.79
CA MET A 1 19.54 -17.18 -8.31
C MET A 1 18.18 -16.66 -7.86
N LYS A 2 18.11 -15.46 -7.29
CA LYS A 2 16.83 -14.83 -6.90
C LYS A 2 16.47 -13.75 -7.92
N ILE A 3 15.21 -13.72 -8.36
CA ILE A 3 14.69 -12.74 -9.33
C ILE A 3 13.45 -12.11 -8.72
N SER A 4 13.39 -10.77 -8.73
CA SER A 4 12.19 -10.03 -8.33
C SER A 4 11.10 -10.15 -9.40
N TYR A 5 9.89 -10.51 -8.99
CA TYR A 5 8.74 -10.55 -9.89
C TYR A 5 8.42 -9.16 -10.50
N GLN A 6 8.56 -8.09 -9.72
CA GLN A 6 8.34 -6.73 -10.22
C GLN A 6 9.36 -6.34 -11.29
N TRP A 7 10.61 -6.75 -11.12
CA TRP A 7 11.64 -6.53 -12.13
C TRP A 7 11.37 -7.37 -13.38
N LEU A 8 11.03 -8.64 -13.22
CA LEU A 8 10.71 -9.54 -14.34
C LEU A 8 9.57 -9.00 -15.20
N ARG A 9 8.53 -8.41 -14.60
CA ARG A 9 7.40 -7.80 -15.32
C ARG A 9 7.77 -6.66 -16.28
N GLN A 10 8.95 -6.07 -16.16
CA GLN A 10 9.39 -5.04 -17.08
C GLN A 10 9.78 -5.61 -18.47
N TYR A 11 10.03 -6.91 -18.57
CA TYR A 11 10.45 -7.57 -19.79
C TYR A 11 9.32 -8.24 -20.57
N PHE A 12 8.15 -8.36 -19.99
CA PHE A 12 7.00 -8.93 -20.70
C PHE A 12 5.71 -8.22 -20.30
N LYS A 13 4.77 -8.18 -21.25
CA LYS A 13 3.42 -7.67 -21.02
C LYS A 13 2.50 -8.85 -20.75
N SER A 14 2.14 -9.10 -19.51
CA SER A 14 1.21 -10.14 -19.12
C SER A 14 0.35 -9.65 -17.97
N GLU A 15 -0.91 -10.05 -17.96
CA GLU A 15 -1.84 -9.83 -16.86
C GLU A 15 -1.81 -10.97 -15.83
N LEU A 16 -0.98 -11.98 -16.06
CA LEU A 16 -0.84 -13.12 -15.14
C LEU A 16 -0.32 -12.64 -13.79
N SER A 17 -0.93 -13.17 -12.74
CA SER A 17 -0.47 -12.99 -11.37
C SER A 17 0.87 -13.68 -11.13
N SER A 18 1.58 -13.28 -10.08
CA SER A 18 2.82 -13.97 -9.66
C SER A 18 2.60 -15.46 -9.42
N LYS A 19 1.45 -15.84 -8.87
CA LYS A 19 1.10 -17.24 -8.60
C LYS A 19 0.93 -18.06 -9.88
N GLU A 20 0.28 -17.50 -10.90
CA GLU A 20 0.11 -18.18 -12.19
C GLU A 20 1.45 -18.36 -12.90
N ILE A 21 2.32 -17.37 -12.85
CA ILE A 21 3.68 -17.48 -13.41
C ILE A 21 4.48 -18.54 -12.68
N LEU A 22 4.47 -18.54 -11.34
CA LEU A 22 5.16 -19.56 -10.55
C LEU A 22 4.70 -20.99 -10.88
N ASN A 23 3.39 -21.17 -11.10
CA ASN A 23 2.85 -22.49 -11.49
C ASN A 23 3.23 -22.89 -12.92
N SER A 24 3.49 -21.94 -13.80
CA SER A 24 3.84 -22.20 -15.20
C SER A 24 5.32 -22.52 -15.39
N LEU A 25 6.21 -21.97 -14.56
CA LEU A 25 7.66 -22.14 -14.71
C LEU A 25 8.13 -23.61 -14.72
N PRO A 26 7.69 -24.46 -13.79
CA PRO A 26 8.06 -25.86 -13.80
C PRO A 26 7.61 -26.60 -15.06
N LEU A 27 6.44 -26.24 -15.60
CA LEU A 27 5.93 -26.84 -16.85
C LEU A 27 6.78 -26.46 -18.07
N MET A 28 7.52 -25.38 -17.97
CA MET A 28 8.46 -24.91 -19.00
C MET A 28 9.90 -25.42 -18.78
N GLY A 29 10.12 -26.22 -17.74
CA GLY A 29 11.44 -26.78 -17.41
C GLY A 29 12.28 -25.87 -16.49
N PHE A 30 11.69 -24.87 -15.86
CA PHE A 30 12.37 -24.03 -14.87
C PHE A 30 11.93 -24.41 -13.46
N ASP A 31 12.81 -25.01 -12.71
CA ASP A 31 12.53 -25.34 -11.32
C ASP A 31 12.50 -24.09 -10.44
N VAL A 32 11.48 -24.01 -9.58
CA VAL A 32 11.36 -22.97 -8.59
C VAL A 32 11.63 -23.59 -7.22
N GLU A 33 12.80 -23.34 -6.67
CA GLU A 33 13.24 -23.91 -5.39
C GLU A 33 12.55 -23.24 -4.21
N GLU A 34 12.43 -21.91 -4.26
CA GLU A 34 11.87 -21.14 -3.14
C GLU A 34 11.21 -19.84 -3.64
N THR A 35 10.17 -19.43 -2.95
CA THR A 35 9.53 -18.13 -3.16
C THR A 35 9.44 -17.36 -1.86
N GLU A 36 9.79 -16.08 -1.89
CA GLU A 36 9.78 -15.18 -0.75
C GLU A 36 8.93 -13.96 -1.06
N ILE A 37 8.04 -13.59 -0.16
CA ILE A 37 7.27 -12.35 -0.26
C ILE A 37 7.94 -11.33 0.65
N LEU A 38 8.49 -10.29 0.02
CA LEU A 38 9.12 -9.18 0.74
C LEU A 38 8.07 -8.09 0.99
N GLY A 39 7.91 -7.73 2.24
CA GLY A 39 6.99 -6.68 2.65
C GLY A 39 6.33 -6.98 4.01
N PRO A 40 5.61 -6.03 4.56
CA PRO A 40 4.83 -6.27 5.76
C PRO A 40 3.73 -7.31 5.44
N PRO A 41 3.37 -8.15 6.41
CA PRO A 41 2.22 -9.05 6.24
C PRO A 41 0.95 -8.23 5.96
N PRO A 42 -0.05 -8.80 5.30
CA PRO A 42 -1.35 -8.16 5.16
C PRO A 42 -1.87 -7.73 6.53
N MET A 43 -2.16 -6.45 6.68
CA MET A 43 -2.69 -5.88 7.91
C MET A 43 -4.20 -5.73 7.76
N GLU A 44 -4.95 -6.44 8.57
CA GLU A 44 -6.40 -6.25 8.64
C GLU A 44 -6.72 -4.88 9.25
N HIS A 45 -7.77 -4.24 8.77
CA HIS A 45 -8.25 -2.94 9.25
C HIS A 45 -7.28 -1.76 9.06
N VAL A 46 -6.21 -1.94 8.27
CA VAL A 46 -5.34 -0.83 7.86
C VAL A 46 -5.62 -0.51 6.40
N VAL A 47 -5.99 0.72 6.14
CA VAL A 47 -6.38 1.20 4.82
C VAL A 47 -5.63 2.48 4.49
N VAL A 48 -5.46 2.75 3.21
CA VAL A 48 -4.88 4.02 2.74
C VAL A 48 -5.96 5.09 2.76
N GLY A 49 -5.66 6.22 3.40
CA GLY A 49 -6.52 7.40 3.39
C GLY A 49 -5.84 8.61 2.74
N GLU A 50 -6.63 9.48 2.13
CA GLU A 50 -6.15 10.76 1.60
C GLU A 50 -6.49 11.90 2.54
N VAL A 51 -5.50 12.67 2.95
CA VAL A 51 -5.67 13.84 3.82
C VAL A 51 -6.32 14.97 3.03
N GLN A 52 -7.59 15.24 3.28
CA GLN A 52 -8.32 16.30 2.58
C GLN A 52 -8.02 17.67 3.17
N ASP A 53 -7.95 17.77 4.48
CA ASP A 53 -7.66 18.99 5.22
C ASP A 53 -7.18 18.66 6.63
N PHE A 54 -6.52 19.61 7.27
CA PHE A 54 -6.17 19.50 8.69
C PHE A 54 -6.07 20.87 9.36
N LYS A 55 -6.37 20.91 10.65
CA LYS A 55 -6.23 22.09 11.50
C LYS A 55 -5.68 21.72 12.87
N SER A 56 -5.13 22.70 13.58
CA SER A 56 -4.69 22.51 14.97
C SER A 56 -5.87 22.11 15.86
N HIS A 57 -5.62 21.21 16.78
CA HIS A 57 -6.64 20.80 17.74
C HIS A 57 -6.90 21.95 18.73
N PRO A 58 -8.18 22.29 19.04
CA PRO A 58 -8.50 23.47 19.86
C PRO A 58 -7.99 23.40 21.30
N ASN A 59 -7.78 22.19 21.83
CA ASN A 59 -7.39 21.97 23.23
C ASN A 59 -6.06 21.22 23.38
N ALA A 60 -5.25 21.10 22.32
CA ALA A 60 -3.99 20.37 22.38
C ALA A 60 -2.99 20.88 21.32
N ASP A 61 -1.97 21.59 21.77
CA ASP A 61 -1.00 22.29 20.90
C ASP A 61 -0.19 21.36 19.96
N ARG A 62 -0.07 20.09 20.32
CA ARG A 62 0.71 19.10 19.55
C ARG A 62 -0.15 18.20 18.65
N LEU A 63 -1.46 18.36 18.68
CA LEU A 63 -2.39 17.53 17.93
C LEU A 63 -3.03 18.31 16.78
N ARG A 64 -3.36 17.58 15.73
CA ARG A 64 -4.09 18.07 14.57
C ARG A 64 -5.39 17.30 14.40
N LEU A 65 -6.42 17.99 14.01
CA LEU A 65 -7.68 17.39 13.59
C LEU A 65 -7.65 17.30 12.06
N CYS A 66 -7.56 16.07 11.56
CA CYS A 66 -7.43 15.78 10.14
C CYS A 66 -8.77 15.29 9.58
N GLN A 67 -9.10 15.72 8.37
CA GLN A 67 -10.19 15.15 7.59
C GLN A 67 -9.55 14.19 6.57
N VAL A 68 -9.84 12.90 6.71
CA VAL A 68 -9.24 11.85 5.89
C VAL A 68 -10.32 11.11 5.12
N ARG A 69 -10.18 11.04 3.81
CA ARG A 69 -11.05 10.26 2.93
C ARG A 69 -10.43 8.88 2.70
N ILE A 70 -11.17 7.83 2.98
CA ILE A 70 -10.72 6.45 2.84
C ILE A 70 -11.18 5.86 1.51
N ASP A 71 -12.44 6.14 1.11
CA ASP A 71 -13.06 5.59 -0.07
C ASP A 71 -13.39 6.65 -1.12
N ASN A 72 -13.66 6.19 -2.33
CA ASN A 72 -14.08 7.05 -3.45
C ASN A 72 -15.53 7.56 -3.32
N ASP A 73 -16.28 7.13 -2.33
CA ASP A 73 -17.67 7.55 -2.06
C ASP A 73 -17.79 8.96 -1.45
N GLY A 74 -16.65 9.56 -1.11
CA GLY A 74 -16.60 10.91 -0.55
C GLY A 74 -16.75 10.98 0.97
N THR A 75 -16.84 9.86 1.67
CA THR A 75 -16.90 9.84 3.13
C THR A 75 -15.57 10.30 3.76
N CYS A 76 -15.63 11.33 4.58
CA CYS A 76 -14.48 11.85 5.33
C CYS A 76 -14.60 11.49 6.81
N TYR A 77 -13.50 11.06 7.38
CA TYR A 77 -13.36 10.75 8.79
C TYR A 77 -12.54 11.82 9.48
N SER A 78 -13.04 12.29 10.63
CA SER A 78 -12.29 13.20 11.50
C SER A 78 -11.37 12.41 12.41
N ILE A 79 -10.08 12.56 12.23
CA ILE A 79 -9.04 11.81 12.94
C ILE A 79 -8.11 12.76 13.67
N ILE A 80 -7.84 12.48 14.95
CA ILE A 80 -6.85 13.21 15.73
C ILE A 80 -5.48 12.59 15.49
N CYS A 81 -4.51 13.38 15.05
CA CYS A 81 -3.17 12.94 14.71
C CYS A 81 -2.10 13.81 15.35
N GLY A 82 -1.06 13.19 15.91
CA GLY A 82 0.12 13.88 16.42
C GLY A 82 1.27 14.01 15.43
N ALA A 83 1.16 13.40 14.25
CA ALA A 83 2.20 13.49 13.23
C ALA A 83 2.23 14.88 12.56
N THR A 84 3.43 15.28 12.14
CA THR A 84 3.67 16.56 11.47
C THR A 84 4.24 16.42 10.06
N ASN A 85 4.50 15.19 9.63
CA ASN A 85 5.22 14.84 8.39
C ASN A 85 4.30 14.56 7.20
N PHE A 86 3.11 15.13 7.17
CA PHE A 86 2.16 15.01 6.07
C PHE A 86 1.63 16.37 5.63
N LYS A 87 1.11 16.42 4.43
CA LYS A 87 0.48 17.59 3.80
C LYS A 87 -0.92 17.25 3.31
N GLN A 88 -1.70 18.27 3.01
CA GLN A 88 -2.98 18.10 2.31
C GLN A 88 -2.76 17.42 0.95
N GLY A 89 -3.56 16.43 0.64
CA GLY A 89 -3.46 15.60 -0.56
C GLY A 89 -2.56 14.38 -0.43
N ASP A 90 -1.81 14.24 0.67
CA ASP A 90 -0.99 13.04 0.90
C ASP A 90 -1.87 11.81 1.16
N ARG A 91 -1.40 10.67 0.70
CA ARG A 91 -1.96 9.36 1.02
C ARG A 91 -1.15 8.75 2.15
N VAL A 92 -1.84 8.38 3.20
CA VAL A 92 -1.27 7.91 4.47
C VAL A 92 -1.88 6.58 4.88
#